data_f28d7cb991d62d7ac3d437c2166e2950
#
_entry.id   f28d7cb991d62d7ac3d437c2166e2950
#
_cell.length_a   1.000
_cell.length_b   1.000
_cell.length_c   1.000
_cell.angle_alpha   90.00
_cell.angle_beta   90.00
_cell.angle_gamma   90.00
#
_symmetry.space_group_name_H-M   'P 1'
#
loop_
_entity.id
_entity.type
_entity.pdbx_description
1 polymer ?
#
loop_
_entity_poly.entity_id
_entity_poly.type
_entity_poly.pdbx_seq_one_letter_code
_entity_poly.pdbx_strand_id
1 'polypeptide(L)'
;DKIVVLRAGYIEQVGTPLELYYKPRNEFVAGFIGSPKMNLIKGAEAEARGAPTIGIRPEHFDVSTTEGAWEGTIGVAEHLGSDTFLHVHGVAGCDPMTVRVDGELSVRHGDRIFLTPQADKLHRFDAQGLRVE
;
A
#
# COMPACT_ATOMS: atom_id res chain seq x y z
N ASP A 1 -9.38 -11.34 -20.65
CA ASP A 1 -8.26 -12.17 -20.21
C ASP A 1 -8.29 -12.33 -18.70
N LYS A 2 -7.83 -13.49 -18.25
CA LYS A 2 -7.78 -13.79 -16.83
C LYS A 2 -6.36 -14.10 -16.40
N ILE A 3 -6.05 -13.71 -15.17
CA ILE A 3 -4.77 -14.01 -14.55
C ILE A 3 -4.99 -15.07 -13.49
N VAL A 4 -4.07 -16.02 -13.42
CA VAL A 4 -4.08 -17.07 -12.40
C VAL A 4 -2.88 -16.82 -11.49
N VAL A 5 -3.13 -16.63 -10.20
CA VAL A 5 -2.06 -16.47 -9.22
C VAL A 5 -1.86 -17.80 -8.51
N LEU A 6 -0.63 -18.32 -8.58
CA LEU A 6 -0.27 -19.61 -7.99
C LEU A 6 0.66 -19.42 -6.81
N ARG A 7 0.51 -20.29 -5.81
CA ARG A 7 1.40 -20.34 -4.66
C ARG A 7 1.64 -21.79 -4.32
N ALA A 8 2.91 -22.22 -4.39
CA ALA A 8 3.31 -23.60 -4.08
C ALA A 8 2.49 -24.62 -4.87
N GLY A 9 2.16 -24.31 -6.12
CA GLY A 9 1.39 -25.20 -7.00
C GLY A 9 -0.11 -25.13 -6.84
N TYR A 10 -0.61 -24.34 -5.89
CA TYR A 10 -2.05 -24.18 -5.67
C TYR A 10 -2.53 -22.85 -6.21
N ILE A 11 -3.78 -22.83 -6.70
CA ILE A 11 -4.38 -21.59 -7.19
C ILE A 11 -4.85 -20.76 -6.01
N GLU A 12 -4.30 -19.55 -5.90
CA GLU A 12 -4.73 -18.59 -4.87
C GLU A 12 -5.92 -17.76 -5.35
N GLN A 13 -5.87 -17.34 -6.60
CA GLN A 13 -6.98 -16.57 -7.17
C GLN A 13 -6.91 -16.59 -8.69
N VAL A 14 -8.09 -16.55 -9.31
CA VAL A 14 -8.24 -16.40 -10.77
C VAL A 14 -9.19 -15.24 -11.00
N GLY A 15 -8.84 -14.34 -11.91
CA GLY A 15 -9.72 -13.24 -12.24
C GLY A 15 -9.11 -12.31 -13.27
N THR A 16 -9.84 -11.26 -13.59
CA THR A 16 -9.31 -10.22 -14.49
C THR A 16 -8.24 -9.42 -13.73
N PRO A 17 -7.35 -8.72 -14.45
CA PRO A 17 -6.37 -7.86 -13.78
C PRO A 17 -6.99 -6.89 -12.78
N LEU A 18 -8.11 -6.27 -13.13
CA LEU A 18 -8.77 -5.31 -12.24
C LEU A 18 -9.37 -5.98 -11.01
N GLU A 19 -9.93 -7.18 -11.17
CA GLU A 19 -10.46 -7.92 -10.02
C GLU A 19 -9.37 -8.23 -9.01
N LEU A 20 -8.23 -8.72 -9.49
CA LEU A 20 -7.10 -9.05 -8.62
C LEU A 20 -6.52 -7.81 -7.96
N TYR A 21 -6.54 -6.70 -8.68
CA TYR A 21 -6.01 -5.44 -8.17
C TYR A 21 -6.89 -4.84 -7.09
N TYR A 22 -8.20 -4.75 -7.33
CA TYR A 22 -9.13 -4.10 -6.41
C TYR A 22 -9.71 -5.02 -5.35
N LYS A 23 -9.76 -6.33 -5.61
CA LYS A 23 -10.33 -7.31 -4.68
C LYS A 23 -9.42 -8.53 -4.54
N PRO A 24 -8.18 -8.33 -4.09
CA PRO A 24 -7.29 -9.47 -3.85
C PRO A 24 -7.87 -10.32 -2.72
N ARG A 25 -7.87 -11.62 -2.92
CA ARG A 25 -8.45 -12.56 -1.99
C ARG A 25 -7.71 -12.61 -0.65
N ASN A 26 -6.40 -12.41 -0.70
CA ASN A 26 -5.56 -12.49 0.49
C ASN A 26 -4.32 -11.61 0.34
N GLU A 27 -3.50 -11.58 1.41
CA GLU A 27 -2.26 -10.79 1.43
C GLU A 27 -1.28 -11.22 0.33
N PHE A 28 -1.22 -12.53 0.04
CA PHE A 28 -0.31 -13.03 -0.97
C PHE A 28 -0.64 -12.43 -2.34
N VAL A 29 -1.91 -12.50 -2.73
CA VAL A 29 -2.36 -11.94 -4.01
C VAL A 29 -2.15 -10.42 -4.04
N ALA A 30 -2.48 -9.75 -2.94
CA ALA A 30 -2.33 -8.30 -2.84
C ALA A 30 -0.88 -7.87 -3.03
N GLY A 31 0.06 -8.61 -2.44
CA GLY A 31 1.48 -8.31 -2.57
C GLY A 31 2.08 -8.75 -3.90
N PHE A 32 1.42 -9.68 -4.59
CA PHE A 32 1.90 -10.20 -5.87
C PHE A 32 1.48 -9.34 -7.05
N ILE A 33 0.27 -8.77 -6.97
CA ILE A 33 -0.30 -7.97 -8.05
C ILE A 33 0.03 -6.49 -7.83
N GLY A 34 0.59 -5.89 -8.86
CA GLY A 34 0.93 -4.46 -8.84
C GLY A 34 2.42 -4.22 -8.67
N SER A 35 2.87 -3.11 -9.18
CA SER A 35 4.26 -2.67 -9.06
C SER A 35 4.26 -1.15 -8.87
N PRO A 36 4.68 -0.66 -7.73
CA PRO A 36 5.13 -1.39 -6.54
C PRO A 36 4.01 -2.16 -5.83
N LYS A 37 4.42 -3.02 -4.92
CA LYS A 37 3.50 -3.84 -4.13
C LYS A 37 2.62 -3.00 -3.22
N MET A 38 1.46 -3.57 -2.86
CA MET A 38 0.62 -2.98 -1.83
C MET A 38 1.40 -2.88 -0.51
N ASN A 39 1.25 -1.78 0.18
CA ASN A 39 1.78 -1.64 1.54
C ASN A 39 0.90 -2.44 2.48
N LEU A 40 1.51 -3.31 3.28
CA LEU A 40 0.79 -4.08 4.29
C LEU A 40 1.22 -3.56 5.66
N ILE A 41 0.28 -3.07 6.42
CA ILE A 41 0.53 -2.43 7.71
C ILE A 41 -0.03 -3.33 8.81
N LYS A 42 0.78 -3.63 9.82
CA LYS A 42 0.41 -4.49 10.93
C LYS A 42 0.58 -3.74 12.25
N GLY A 43 -0.12 -4.21 13.28
CA GLY A 43 0.00 -3.64 14.61
C GLY A 43 -1.08 -2.62 14.92
N ALA A 44 -0.76 -1.64 15.75
CA ALA A 44 -1.74 -0.72 16.31
C ALA A 44 -2.53 0.06 15.26
N GLU A 45 -1.86 0.49 14.18
CA GLU A 45 -2.54 1.26 13.13
C GLU A 45 -3.56 0.40 12.38
N ALA A 46 -3.25 -0.87 12.18
CA ALA A 46 -4.19 -1.80 11.55
C ALA A 46 -5.36 -2.10 12.47
N GLU A 47 -5.07 -2.36 13.74
CA GLU A 47 -6.09 -2.68 14.74
C GLU A 47 -7.06 -1.52 14.93
N ALA A 48 -6.56 -0.29 14.88
CA ALA A 48 -7.39 0.90 14.96
C ALA A 48 -8.39 0.99 13.80
N ARG A 49 -8.09 0.30 12.70
CA ARG A 49 -8.96 0.26 11.52
C ARG A 49 -9.72 -1.07 11.37
N GLY A 50 -9.70 -1.89 12.42
CA GLY A 50 -10.57 -3.06 12.53
C GLY A 50 -10.02 -4.38 12.00
N ALA A 51 -8.69 -4.49 11.82
CA ALA A 51 -8.10 -5.73 11.34
C ALA A 51 -6.66 -5.88 11.83
N PRO A 52 -6.14 -7.12 11.92
CA PRO A 52 -4.73 -7.31 12.29
C PRO A 52 -3.76 -6.83 11.20
N THR A 53 -4.21 -6.78 9.95
CA THR A 53 -3.41 -6.25 8.83
C THR A 53 -4.30 -5.42 7.94
N ILE A 54 -3.81 -4.27 7.52
CA ILE A 54 -4.48 -3.46 6.50
C ILE A 54 -3.54 -3.28 5.32
N GLY A 55 -4.10 -3.06 4.14
CA GLY A 55 -3.33 -2.85 2.93
C GLY A 55 -3.77 -1.60 2.21
N ILE A 56 -2.80 -0.88 1.65
CA ILE A 56 -3.08 0.31 0.86
C ILE A 56 -2.05 0.39 -0.28
N ARG A 57 -2.53 0.61 -1.48
CA ARG A 57 -1.67 0.75 -2.66
C ARG A 57 -0.91 2.07 -2.61
N PRO A 58 0.29 2.13 -3.17
CA PRO A 58 1.10 3.36 -3.15
C PRO A 58 0.39 4.58 -3.72
N GLU A 59 -0.52 4.41 -4.66
CA GLU A 59 -1.24 5.51 -5.31
C GLU A 59 -2.52 5.92 -4.58
N HIS A 60 -2.86 5.25 -3.49
CA HIS A 60 -4.13 5.50 -2.79
C HIS A 60 -3.96 6.27 -1.48
N PHE A 61 -2.97 7.14 -1.43
CA PHE A 61 -2.73 8.04 -0.30
C PHE A 61 -3.03 9.48 -0.70
N ASP A 62 -3.56 10.23 0.25
CA ASP A 62 -3.52 11.69 0.16
C ASP A 62 -2.25 12.13 0.87
N VAL A 63 -1.45 12.95 0.23
CA VAL A 63 -0.12 13.32 0.68
C VAL A 63 -0.07 14.81 0.99
N SER A 64 0.51 15.16 2.13
CA SER A 64 0.63 16.55 2.54
C SER A 64 1.97 16.77 3.22
N THR A 65 2.48 18.01 3.16
CA THR A 65 3.69 18.38 3.89
C THR A 65 3.36 19.00 5.24
N THR A 66 2.08 19.19 5.55
CA THR A 66 1.65 19.89 6.76
C THR A 66 0.80 19.08 7.71
N GLU A 67 -0.06 18.19 7.20
CA GLU A 67 -0.95 17.41 8.08
C GLU A 67 -1.42 16.11 7.41
N GLY A 68 -1.74 15.12 8.22
CA GLY A 68 -2.25 13.84 7.76
C GLY A 68 -2.29 12.83 8.90
N ALA A 69 -2.85 11.64 8.61
CA ALA A 69 -3.03 10.60 9.61
C ALA A 69 -1.71 9.99 10.07
N TRP A 70 -0.75 9.83 9.16
CA TRP A 70 0.53 9.22 9.48
C TRP A 70 1.66 10.15 9.10
N GLU A 71 2.61 10.33 10.00
CA GLU A 71 3.78 11.16 9.76
C GLU A 71 5.00 10.27 9.53
N GLY A 72 5.81 10.61 8.52
CA GLY A 72 7.04 9.89 8.26
C GLY A 72 8.09 10.80 7.66
N THR A 73 9.25 10.22 7.38
CA THR A 73 10.39 10.92 6.82
C THR A 73 10.76 10.30 5.49
N ILE A 74 10.97 11.11 4.48
CA ILE A 74 11.32 10.64 3.14
C ILE A 74 12.75 10.13 3.13
N GLY A 75 12.92 8.86 2.73
CA GLY A 75 14.23 8.27 2.50
C GLY A 75 14.63 8.47 1.04
N VAL A 76 14.24 7.53 0.18
CA VAL A 76 14.58 7.55 -1.23
C VAL A 76 13.40 8.05 -2.04
N ALA A 77 13.66 8.84 -3.07
CA ALA A 77 12.66 9.25 -4.05
C ALA A 77 13.11 8.73 -5.41
N GLU A 78 12.27 7.95 -6.05
CA GLU A 78 12.54 7.39 -7.37
C GLU A 78 11.66 8.09 -8.40
N HIS A 79 12.30 8.75 -9.37
CA HIS A 79 11.59 9.48 -10.42
C HIS A 79 11.50 8.60 -11.66
N LEU A 80 10.29 8.19 -12.02
CA LEU A 80 10.03 7.30 -13.15
C LEU A 80 9.08 7.98 -14.12
N GLY A 81 9.62 8.87 -14.94
CA GLY A 81 8.83 9.64 -15.89
C GLY A 81 7.93 10.64 -15.16
N SER A 82 6.62 10.52 -15.36
CA SER A 82 5.64 11.42 -14.72
C SER A 82 5.33 11.06 -13.28
N ASP A 83 5.75 9.86 -12.83
CA ASP A 83 5.48 9.39 -11.48
C ASP A 83 6.72 9.43 -10.62
N THR A 84 6.53 9.75 -9.35
CA THR A 84 7.59 9.67 -8.36
C THR A 84 7.13 8.74 -7.25
N PHE A 85 7.98 7.79 -6.87
CA PHE A 85 7.72 6.91 -5.74
C PHE A 85 8.60 7.32 -4.57
N LEU A 86 7.96 7.53 -3.43
CA LEU A 86 8.66 7.90 -2.20
C LEU A 86 8.70 6.69 -1.28
N HIS A 87 9.88 6.46 -0.70
CA HIS A 87 10.04 5.45 0.35
C HIS A 87 10.05 6.21 1.67
N VAL A 88 8.99 6.04 2.46
CA VAL A 88 8.76 6.81 3.68
C VAL A 88 9.05 5.95 4.90
N HIS A 89 9.88 6.46 5.80
CA HIS A 89 10.30 5.77 7.02
C HIS A 89 9.62 6.37 8.24
N GLY A 90 9.49 5.56 9.28
CA GLY A 90 8.98 6.01 10.56
C GLY A 90 7.49 5.83 10.78
N VAL A 91 6.78 5.31 9.78
CA VAL A 91 5.37 4.96 9.98
C VAL A 91 5.31 3.57 10.59
N ALA A 92 4.65 3.46 11.74
CA ALA A 92 4.60 2.21 12.49
C ALA A 92 3.86 1.13 11.71
N GLY A 93 4.42 -0.09 11.70
CA GLY A 93 3.79 -1.26 11.10
C GLY A 93 4.16 -1.54 9.65
N CYS A 94 4.82 -0.61 8.99
CA CYS A 94 5.25 -0.78 7.60
C CYS A 94 6.40 0.18 7.30
N ASP A 95 7.63 -0.30 7.30
CA ASP A 95 8.80 0.54 7.08
C ASP A 95 9.77 -0.17 6.13
N PRO A 96 10.07 0.37 4.94
CA PRO A 96 9.54 1.63 4.42
C PRO A 96 8.15 1.49 3.84
N MET A 97 7.41 2.57 3.83
CA MET A 97 6.13 2.63 3.14
C MET A 97 6.35 3.27 1.78
N THR A 98 5.80 2.67 0.73
CA THR A 98 5.94 3.19 -0.63
C THR A 98 4.73 4.00 -1.01
N VAL A 99 4.97 5.22 -1.50
CA VAL A 99 3.89 6.16 -1.85
C VAL A 99 4.16 6.71 -3.24
N ARG A 100 3.14 6.72 -4.09
CA ARG A 100 3.25 7.35 -5.40
C ARG A 100 2.75 8.78 -5.31
N VAL A 101 3.54 9.71 -5.80
CA VAL A 101 3.17 11.11 -5.84
C VAL A 101 3.34 11.65 -7.25
N ASP A 102 2.63 12.75 -7.51
CA ASP A 102 2.77 13.51 -8.72
C ASP A 102 4.18 14.12 -8.77
N GLY A 103 4.78 14.17 -9.94
CA GLY A 103 6.11 14.74 -10.11
C GLY A 103 6.22 16.21 -9.76
N GLU A 104 5.10 16.89 -9.55
CA GLU A 104 5.10 18.30 -9.15
C GLU A 104 5.31 18.52 -7.66
N LEU A 105 5.20 17.48 -6.85
CA LEU A 105 5.43 17.59 -5.41
C LEU A 105 6.92 17.79 -5.15
N SER A 106 7.27 18.91 -4.52
CA SER A 106 8.66 19.26 -4.27
C SER A 106 9.08 18.79 -2.88
N VAL A 107 9.67 17.61 -2.82
CA VAL A 107 10.14 17.02 -1.57
C VAL A 107 11.52 16.41 -1.79
N ARG A 108 12.29 16.25 -0.70
CA ARG A 108 13.65 15.72 -0.72
C ARG A 108 13.86 14.71 0.39
N HIS A 109 14.94 13.96 0.26
CA HIS A 109 15.43 13.08 1.32
C HIS A 109 15.52 13.85 2.64
N GLY A 110 14.94 13.27 3.68
CA GLY A 110 14.95 13.85 5.01
C GLY A 110 13.75 14.73 5.34
N ASP A 111 12.95 15.09 4.35
CA ASP A 111 11.76 15.89 4.57
C ASP A 111 10.69 15.11 5.32
N ARG A 112 9.95 15.82 6.16
CA ARG A 112 8.78 15.26 6.83
C ARG A 112 7.61 15.24 5.84
N ILE A 113 6.83 14.17 5.88
CA ILE A 113 5.67 14.03 5.02
C ILE A 113 4.53 13.39 5.81
N PHE A 114 3.31 13.76 5.47
CA PHE A 114 2.10 13.21 6.10
C PHE A 114 1.30 12.45 5.06
N LEU A 115 0.83 11.26 5.45
CA LEU A 115 0.12 10.35 4.58
C LEU A 115 -1.23 10.03 5.18
N THR A 116 -2.28 10.11 4.37
CA THR A 116 -3.62 9.69 4.79
C THR A 116 -4.12 8.66 3.80
N PRO A 117 -4.35 7.42 4.24
CA PRO A 117 -4.87 6.40 3.32
C PRO A 117 -6.31 6.75 2.93
N GLN A 118 -6.62 6.59 1.64
CA GLN A 118 -7.98 6.82 1.16
C GLN A 118 -8.87 5.70 1.71
N ALA A 119 -9.87 6.06 2.49
CA ALA A 119 -10.68 5.10 3.23
C ALA A 119 -11.40 4.08 2.35
N ASP A 120 -11.85 4.50 1.17
CA ASP A 120 -12.55 3.63 0.23
C ASP A 120 -11.61 2.70 -0.55
N LYS A 121 -10.30 2.88 -0.40
CA LYS A 121 -9.27 2.06 -1.06
C LYS A 121 -8.50 1.19 -0.09
N LEU A 122 -8.82 1.25 1.18
CA LEU A 122 -8.14 0.48 2.22
C LEU A 122 -8.66 -0.95 2.24
N HIS A 123 -7.75 -1.91 2.33
CA HIS A 123 -8.08 -3.33 2.44
C HIS A 123 -7.82 -3.81 3.86
N ARG A 124 -8.65 -4.73 4.33
CA ARG A 124 -8.47 -5.38 5.63
C ARG A 124 -8.25 -6.87 5.42
N PHE A 125 -7.31 -7.42 6.16
CA PHE A 125 -7.00 -8.85 6.10
C PHE A 125 -7.04 -9.43 7.51
N ASP A 126 -7.57 -10.63 7.63
CA ASP A 126 -7.70 -11.30 8.93
C ASP A 126 -6.39 -11.98 9.33
N ALA A 127 -6.42 -12.71 10.46
CA ALA A 127 -5.23 -13.37 11.00
C ALA A 127 -4.69 -14.47 10.07
N GLN A 128 -5.50 -14.98 9.16
CA GLN A 128 -5.08 -15.96 8.17
C GLN A 128 -4.66 -15.30 6.86
N GLY A 129 -4.68 -13.98 6.80
CA GLY A 129 -4.30 -13.24 5.60
C GLY A 129 -5.41 -13.14 4.56
N LEU A 130 -6.63 -13.52 4.90
CA LEU A 130 -7.77 -13.42 3.99
C LEU A 130 -8.38 -12.02 4.05
N ARG A 131 -8.75 -11.51 2.88
CA ARG A 131 -9.39 -10.19 2.81
C ARG A 131 -10.78 -10.25 3.41
N VAL A 132 -11.11 -9.27 4.24
CA VAL A 132 -12.42 -9.15 4.87
C VAL A 132 -13.07 -7.83 4.47
N GLU A 133 -14.38 -7.79 4.50
CA GLU A 133 -15.14 -6.59 4.12
C GLU A 133 -15.28 -5.61 5.29
#